data_4938911082e5abf7ad1a310800272c8e
#
_entry.id   4938911082e5abf7ad1a310800272c8e
#
_cell.length_a   1.000
_cell.length_b   1.000
_cell.length_c   1.000
_cell.angle_alpha   90.00
_cell.angle_beta   90.00
_cell.angle_gamma   90.00
#
_symmetry.space_group_name_H-M   'P 1'
#
loop_
_entity.id
_entity.type
_entity.pdbx_description
1 polymer ?
#
loop_
_entity_poly.entity_id
_entity_poly.type
_entity_poly.pdbx_seq_one_letter_code
_entity_poly.pdbx_strand_id
1 'polypeptide(L)'
;MIRPNDDIYFTHDHLWVRFQGAVAYIGLTDFFQRKAGNIMNVSLYGIDGTIEQFECFAIIDSRREINRLKMPVEGKTIETNINIITTPSLINRSPMEEGWLIKIAVISPPEIFNLMTPMEYEIYLEEQNQLV
;
A
#
# COMPACT_ATOMS: atom_id res chain seq x y z
N MET A 1 -10.66 3.09 -6.69
CA MET A 1 -10.49 4.20 -7.64
C MET A 1 -10.28 5.52 -6.91
N ILE A 2 -9.26 6.26 -7.27
CA ILE A 2 -8.95 7.55 -6.63
C ILE A 2 -9.90 8.62 -7.13
N ARG A 3 -10.52 9.34 -6.19
CA ARG A 3 -11.45 10.42 -6.49
C ARG A 3 -10.87 11.73 -5.96
N PRO A 4 -11.27 12.90 -6.52
CA PRO A 4 -10.73 14.19 -6.06
C PRO A 4 -10.89 14.47 -4.58
N ASN A 5 -11.93 13.90 -3.96
CA ASN A 5 -12.21 14.13 -2.54
C ASN A 5 -11.59 13.09 -1.61
N ASP A 6 -10.88 12.11 -2.15
CA ASP A 6 -10.24 11.08 -1.33
C ASP A 6 -8.97 11.64 -0.71
N ASP A 7 -8.77 11.35 0.57
CA ASP A 7 -7.53 11.69 1.26
C ASP A 7 -6.52 10.57 1.00
N ILE A 8 -5.51 10.86 0.22
CA ILE A 8 -4.46 9.89 -0.09
C ILE A 8 -3.14 10.30 0.57
N TYR A 9 -2.47 9.32 1.17
CA TYR A 9 -1.19 9.48 1.85
C TYR A 9 -0.24 8.37 1.45
N PHE A 10 1.04 8.56 1.76
CA PHE A 10 2.09 7.63 1.34
C PHE A 10 3.02 7.34 2.50
N THR A 11 3.67 6.17 2.45
CA THR A 11 4.67 5.79 3.45
C THR A 11 6.06 5.81 2.84
N HIS A 12 7.08 5.80 3.71
CA HIS A 12 8.47 5.71 3.28
C HIS A 12 8.79 4.37 2.62
N ASP A 13 7.98 3.36 2.87
CA ASP A 13 8.11 2.04 2.24
C ASP A 13 7.35 1.94 0.91
N HIS A 14 6.85 3.07 0.42
CA HIS A 14 6.17 3.17 -0.88
C HIS A 14 4.82 2.46 -0.94
N LEU A 15 4.06 2.56 0.15
CA LEU A 15 2.65 2.18 0.18
C LEU A 15 1.81 3.44 0.03
N TRP A 16 0.65 3.31 -0.59
CA TRP A 16 -0.34 4.37 -0.56
C TRP A 16 -1.51 3.95 0.33
N VAL A 17 -2.11 4.92 0.98
CA VAL A 17 -3.29 4.73 1.84
C VAL A 17 -4.32 5.78 1.43
N ARG A 18 -5.48 5.31 0.99
CA ARG A 18 -6.57 6.20 0.57
C ARG A 18 -7.73 6.07 1.52
N PHE A 19 -7.99 7.14 2.27
CA PHE A 19 -9.07 7.16 3.25
C PHE A 19 -10.38 7.58 2.58
N GLN A 20 -11.44 6.85 2.91
CA GLN A 20 -12.81 7.16 2.51
C GLN A 20 -13.68 7.04 3.75
N GLY A 21 -13.80 8.13 4.53
CA GLY A 21 -14.47 8.07 5.83
C GLY A 21 -13.73 7.16 6.79
N ALA A 22 -14.44 6.18 7.33
CA ALA A 22 -13.89 5.24 8.32
C ALA A 22 -13.16 4.04 7.69
N VAL A 23 -13.10 3.98 6.36
CA VAL A 23 -12.40 2.88 5.69
C VAL A 23 -11.20 3.42 4.91
N ALA A 24 -10.27 2.52 4.61
CA ALA A 24 -9.10 2.88 3.81
C ALA A 24 -8.72 1.74 2.89
N TYR A 25 -8.25 2.10 1.70
CA TYR A 25 -7.63 1.16 0.77
C TYR A 25 -6.12 1.32 0.87
N ILE A 26 -5.41 0.21 0.77
CA ILE A 26 -3.94 0.18 0.86
C ILE A 26 -3.39 -0.55 -0.35
N GLY A 27 -2.34 0.02 -0.92
CA GLY A 27 -1.67 -0.61 -2.07
C GLY A 27 -0.24 -0.13 -2.21
N LEU A 28 0.37 -0.51 -3.32
CA LEU A 28 1.77 -0.19 -3.63
C LEU A 28 1.83 0.95 -4.63
N THR A 29 2.84 1.81 -4.49
CA THR A 29 3.01 2.94 -5.41
C THR A 29 3.63 2.49 -6.73
N ASP A 30 3.55 3.36 -7.73
CA ASP A 30 4.20 3.13 -9.01
C ASP A 30 5.72 2.97 -8.83
N PHE A 31 6.32 3.75 -7.95
CA PHE A 31 7.74 3.64 -7.64
C PHE A 31 8.08 2.23 -7.14
N PHE A 32 7.27 1.69 -6.23
CA PHE A 32 7.50 0.35 -5.68
C PHE A 32 7.57 -0.69 -6.79
N GLN A 33 6.56 -0.71 -7.67
CA GLN A 33 6.48 -1.75 -8.69
C GLN A 33 7.59 -1.60 -9.75
N ARG A 34 8.02 -0.39 -10.04
CA ARG A 34 9.15 -0.17 -10.97
C ARG A 34 10.45 -0.70 -10.38
N LYS A 35 10.68 -0.46 -9.11
CA LYS A 35 11.87 -0.93 -8.41
C LYS A 35 11.86 -2.44 -8.26
N ALA A 36 10.74 -3.01 -7.87
CA ALA A 36 10.60 -4.45 -7.60
C ALA A 36 10.65 -5.28 -8.88
N GLY A 37 10.17 -4.72 -9.98
CA GLY A 37 10.00 -5.46 -11.22
C GLY A 37 8.72 -6.26 -11.20
N ASN A 38 8.63 -7.26 -12.06
CA ASN A 38 7.41 -8.05 -12.23
C ASN A 38 6.98 -8.70 -10.92
N ILE A 39 5.75 -8.42 -10.48
CA ILE A 39 5.20 -9.02 -9.26
C ILE A 39 4.73 -10.43 -9.58
N MET A 40 5.23 -11.41 -8.83
CA MET A 40 5.00 -12.83 -9.11
C MET A 40 4.04 -13.47 -8.14
N ASN A 41 4.12 -13.11 -6.85
CA ASN A 41 3.23 -13.65 -5.83
C ASN A 41 2.94 -12.60 -4.76
N VAL A 42 1.71 -12.65 -4.26
CA VAL A 42 1.29 -11.83 -3.12
C VAL A 42 0.73 -12.75 -2.06
N SER A 43 1.28 -12.68 -0.86
CA SER A 43 0.75 -13.41 0.31
C SER A 43 0.23 -12.40 1.31
N LEU A 44 -1.01 -12.58 1.76
CA LEU A 44 -1.65 -11.70 2.74
C LEU A 44 -1.79 -12.40 4.07
N TYR A 45 -1.56 -11.68 5.16
CA TYR A 45 -1.59 -12.20 6.52
C TYR A 45 -2.48 -11.34 7.42
N GLY A 46 -3.00 -11.94 8.50
CA GLY A 46 -3.80 -11.23 9.47
C GLY A 46 -5.17 -10.79 8.97
N ILE A 47 -5.64 -11.37 7.88
CA ILE A 47 -6.85 -10.92 7.19
C ILE A 47 -8.14 -11.25 7.94
N ASP A 48 -8.07 -12.04 9.01
CA ASP A 48 -9.25 -12.43 9.79
C ASP A 48 -9.50 -11.55 11.01
N GLY A 49 -8.69 -10.53 11.22
CA GLY A 49 -8.82 -9.72 12.41
C GLY A 49 -8.19 -8.35 12.28
N THR A 50 -7.90 -7.76 13.43
CA THR A 50 -7.23 -6.47 13.51
C THR A 50 -5.74 -6.64 13.27
N ILE A 51 -5.19 -5.76 12.46
CA ILE A 51 -3.76 -5.69 12.21
C ILE A 51 -3.25 -4.37 12.79
N GLU A 52 -2.28 -4.46 13.68
CA GLU A 52 -1.71 -3.27 14.31
C GLU A 52 -0.79 -2.54 13.36
N GLN A 53 -0.61 -1.24 13.60
CA GLN A 53 0.35 -0.45 12.84
C GLN A 53 1.73 -1.10 12.90
N PHE A 54 2.45 -1.12 11.78
CA PHE A 54 3.77 -1.71 11.59
C PHE A 54 3.84 -3.23 11.64
N GLU A 55 2.72 -3.90 11.86
CA GLU A 55 2.65 -5.36 11.75
C GLU A 55 2.73 -5.76 10.28
N CYS A 56 3.42 -6.85 9.99
CA CYS A 56 3.50 -7.35 8.61
C CYS A 56 2.14 -7.90 8.18
N PHE A 57 1.60 -7.40 7.08
CA PHE A 57 0.32 -7.86 6.55
C PHE A 57 0.44 -8.51 5.17
N ALA A 58 1.58 -8.37 4.52
CA ALA A 58 1.76 -8.92 3.18
C ALA A 58 3.23 -9.20 2.89
N ILE A 59 3.46 -10.19 2.04
CA ILE A 59 4.78 -10.43 1.46
C ILE A 59 4.60 -10.36 -0.05
N ILE A 60 5.42 -9.54 -0.70
CA ILE A 60 5.42 -9.34 -2.14
C ILE A 60 6.67 -10.02 -2.70
N ASP A 61 6.46 -11.05 -3.49
CA ASP A 61 7.53 -11.75 -4.20
C ASP A 61 7.57 -11.21 -5.63
N SER A 62 8.65 -10.55 -5.96
CA SER A 62 8.83 -9.96 -7.27
C SER A 62 10.13 -10.40 -7.90
N ARG A 63 10.34 -10.06 -9.14
CA ARG A 63 11.51 -10.52 -9.90
C ARG A 63 12.84 -10.14 -9.23
N ARG A 64 12.92 -8.94 -8.65
CA ARG A 64 14.18 -8.44 -8.12
C ARG A 64 14.34 -8.59 -6.63
N GLU A 65 13.22 -8.72 -5.89
CA GLU A 65 13.27 -8.68 -4.44
C GLU A 65 12.05 -9.30 -3.80
N ILE A 66 12.17 -9.60 -2.52
CA ILE A 66 11.04 -10.02 -1.68
C ILE A 66 10.87 -8.95 -0.61
N ASN A 67 9.67 -8.42 -0.50
CA ASN A 67 9.37 -7.36 0.45
C ASN A 67 8.28 -7.77 1.43
N ARG A 68 8.52 -7.45 2.71
CA ARG A 68 7.52 -7.56 3.76
C ARG A 68 6.89 -6.20 3.94
N LEU A 69 5.56 -6.14 3.81
CA LEU A 69 4.83 -4.88 3.94
C LEU A 69 4.27 -4.74 5.34
N LYS A 70 4.47 -3.56 5.92
CA LYS A 70 3.97 -3.25 7.27
C LYS A 70 2.73 -2.38 7.18
N MET A 71 1.76 -2.65 8.07
CA MET A 71 0.53 -1.87 8.11
C MET A 71 0.84 -0.40 8.39
N PRO A 72 0.36 0.50 7.53
CA PRO A 72 0.57 1.93 7.74
C PRO A 72 -0.26 2.51 8.86
N VAL A 73 -1.43 1.92 9.14
CA VAL A 73 -2.33 2.32 10.22
C VAL A 73 -3.00 1.08 10.77
N GLU A 74 -3.44 1.13 12.03
CA GLU A 74 -4.19 0.03 12.62
C GLU A 74 -5.58 -0.08 12.00
N GLY A 75 -5.97 -1.30 11.66
CA GLY A 75 -7.28 -1.51 11.08
C GLY A 75 -7.69 -2.98 11.03
N LYS A 76 -8.98 -3.19 10.79
CA LYS A 76 -9.54 -4.51 10.60
C LYS A 76 -9.79 -4.71 9.11
N THR A 77 -9.28 -5.81 8.56
CA THR A 77 -9.48 -6.11 7.15
C THR A 77 -10.96 -6.38 6.86
N ILE A 78 -11.50 -5.62 5.90
CA ILE A 78 -12.88 -5.78 5.43
C ILE A 78 -12.89 -6.61 4.16
N GLU A 79 -11.93 -6.37 3.28
CA GLU A 79 -11.90 -7.00 1.97
C GLU A 79 -10.46 -7.12 1.49
N THR A 80 -10.16 -8.24 0.83
CA THR A 80 -8.89 -8.43 0.14
C THR A 80 -9.15 -8.44 -1.37
N ASN A 81 -8.21 -7.92 -2.14
CA ASN A 81 -8.36 -7.90 -3.60
C ASN A 81 -7.95 -9.25 -4.17
N ILE A 82 -8.93 -10.10 -4.42
CA ILE A 82 -8.66 -11.43 -4.96
C ILE A 82 -7.97 -11.36 -6.33
N ASN A 83 -8.17 -10.29 -7.06
CA ASN A 83 -7.61 -10.15 -8.40
C ASN A 83 -6.09 -10.07 -8.40
N ILE A 84 -5.47 -9.51 -7.35
CA ILE A 84 -4.00 -9.44 -7.29
C ILE A 84 -3.40 -10.77 -6.82
N ILE A 85 -4.20 -11.62 -6.23
CA ILE A 85 -3.77 -12.97 -5.86
C ILE A 85 -3.73 -13.87 -7.10
N THR A 86 -4.78 -13.78 -7.93
CA THR A 86 -4.86 -14.59 -9.16
C THR A 86 -4.01 -14.03 -10.29
N THR A 87 -3.86 -12.70 -10.34
CA THR A 87 -3.11 -12.01 -11.40
C THR A 87 -2.21 -10.95 -10.77
N PRO A 88 -1.09 -11.34 -10.16
CA PRO A 88 -0.20 -10.38 -9.47
C PRO A 88 0.32 -9.24 -10.36
N SER A 89 0.44 -9.47 -11.66
CA SER A 89 0.90 -8.44 -12.60
C SER A 89 -0.04 -7.24 -12.69
N LEU A 90 -1.25 -7.36 -12.14
CA LEU A 90 -2.18 -6.24 -12.05
C LEU A 90 -1.58 -5.09 -11.23
N ILE A 91 -0.76 -5.41 -10.23
CA ILE A 91 -0.05 -4.41 -9.44
C ILE A 91 0.92 -3.62 -10.33
N ASN A 92 1.58 -4.29 -11.27
CA ASN A 92 2.48 -3.61 -12.20
C ASN A 92 1.73 -2.70 -13.17
N ARG A 93 0.57 -3.14 -13.64
CA ARG A 93 -0.20 -2.40 -14.65
C ARG A 93 -1.01 -1.24 -14.08
N SER A 94 -1.53 -1.42 -12.87
CA SER A 94 -2.44 -0.44 -12.27
C SER A 94 -2.27 -0.41 -10.74
N PRO A 95 -1.09 -0.01 -10.24
CA PRO A 95 -0.79 -0.11 -8.81
C PRO A 95 -1.68 0.77 -7.93
N MET A 96 -2.10 1.93 -8.43
CA MET A 96 -2.84 2.91 -7.64
C MET A 96 -4.35 2.74 -7.76
N GLU A 97 -4.83 1.84 -8.60
CA GLU A 97 -6.26 1.63 -8.78
C GLU A 97 -6.62 0.15 -8.67
N GLU A 98 -6.63 -0.58 -9.78
CA GLU A 98 -7.06 -1.98 -9.78
C GLU A 98 -6.14 -2.89 -8.97
N GLY A 99 -4.89 -2.48 -8.77
CA GLY A 99 -3.89 -3.25 -8.04
C GLY A 99 -3.88 -3.03 -6.53
N TRP A 100 -4.95 -2.49 -5.95
CA TRP A 100 -5.04 -2.33 -4.50
C TRP A 100 -4.92 -3.68 -3.80
N LEU A 101 -4.39 -3.68 -2.56
CA LEU A 101 -4.14 -4.91 -1.82
C LEU A 101 -5.28 -5.28 -0.88
N ILE A 102 -5.59 -4.39 0.07
CA ILE A 102 -6.61 -4.64 1.09
C ILE A 102 -7.44 -3.38 1.33
N LYS A 103 -8.65 -3.60 1.84
CA LYS A 103 -9.53 -2.55 2.33
C LYS A 103 -9.73 -2.80 3.82
N ILE A 104 -9.57 -1.79 4.64
CA ILE A 104 -9.65 -1.91 6.09
C ILE A 104 -10.68 -0.94 6.67
N ALA A 105 -11.25 -1.33 7.82
CA ALA A 105 -11.94 -0.40 8.71
C ALA A 105 -10.89 0.16 9.65
N VAL A 106 -10.73 1.48 9.65
CA VAL A 106 -9.74 2.15 10.50
C VAL A 106 -10.27 2.13 11.94
N ILE A 107 -9.47 1.60 12.88
CA ILE A 107 -9.94 1.40 14.26
C ILE A 107 -9.73 2.63 15.10
N SER A 108 -8.59 3.28 14.97
CA SER A 108 -8.32 4.51 15.71
C SER A 108 -8.03 5.64 14.74
N PRO A 109 -8.17 6.91 15.17
CA PRO A 109 -7.80 8.02 14.30
C PRO A 109 -6.40 7.78 13.78
N PRO A 110 -6.20 7.82 12.47
CA PRO A 110 -4.89 7.53 11.91
C PRO A 110 -3.87 8.57 12.39
N GLU A 111 -2.69 8.10 12.74
CA GLU A 111 -1.58 8.99 13.07
C GLU A 111 -1.00 9.49 11.75
N ILE A 112 -1.71 10.39 11.11
CA ILE A 112 -1.36 10.87 9.76
C ILE A 112 -0.03 11.59 9.69
N PHE A 113 0.52 12.02 10.82
CA PHE A 113 1.84 12.64 10.83
C PHE A 113 2.96 11.62 10.53
N ASN A 114 2.67 10.33 10.62
CA ASN A 114 3.60 9.27 10.18
C ASN A 114 3.46 8.98 8.69
N LEU A 115 2.53 9.63 8.02
CA LEU A 115 2.28 9.46 6.60
C LEU A 115 2.65 10.73 5.85
N MET A 116 2.99 10.57 4.59
CA MET A 116 3.34 11.72 3.74
C MET A 116 2.16 12.10 2.86
N THR A 117 1.96 13.40 2.68
CA THR A 117 1.06 13.91 1.65
C THR A 117 1.64 13.61 0.27
N PRO A 118 0.86 13.74 -0.81
CA PRO A 118 1.40 13.54 -2.15
C PRO A 118 2.61 14.43 -2.46
N MET A 119 2.58 15.69 -2.03
CA MET A 119 3.70 16.61 -2.25
C MET A 119 4.94 16.18 -1.47
N GLU A 120 4.76 15.79 -0.21
CA GLU A 120 5.86 15.29 0.61
C GLU A 120 6.48 14.03 0.02
N TYR A 121 5.65 13.16 -0.52
CA TYR A 121 6.12 11.94 -1.15
C TYR A 121 6.93 12.23 -2.42
N GLU A 122 6.48 13.20 -3.23
CA GLU A 122 7.25 13.61 -4.42
C GLU A 122 8.64 14.10 -4.03
N ILE A 123 8.72 14.93 -2.99
CA ILE A 123 10.00 15.44 -2.49
C ILE A 123 10.87 14.28 -2.00
N TYR A 124 10.27 13.35 -1.27
CA TYR A 124 10.96 12.16 -0.80
C TYR A 124 11.55 11.35 -1.96
N LEU A 125 10.78 11.15 -3.03
CA LEU A 125 11.26 10.42 -4.21
C LEU A 125 12.42 11.13 -4.89
N GLU A 126 12.37 12.46 -4.98
CA GLU A 126 13.48 13.24 -5.55
C GLU A 126 14.75 13.07 -4.72
N GLU A 127 14.63 13.09 -3.40
CA GLU A 127 15.77 12.87 -2.50
C GLU A 127 16.38 11.49 -2.70
N GLN A 128 15.54 10.46 -2.88
CA GLN A 128 16.01 9.11 -3.14
C GLN A 128 16.78 9.03 -4.45
N ASN A 129 16.33 9.73 -5.49
CA ASN A 129 17.02 9.76 -6.78
C ASN A 129 18.37 10.45 -6.69
N GLN A 130 18.49 11.48 -5.86
CA GLN A 130 19.74 12.21 -5.70
C GLN A 130 20.81 11.42 -4.95
N LEU A 131 20.40 10.42 -4.18
CA LEU A 131 21.30 9.60 -3.38
C LEU A 131 21.91 8.42 -4.17
N VAL A 132 21.48 8.22 -5.41
CA VAL A 132 21.92 7.09 -6.23
C VAL A 132 23.11 7.46 -7.11
#